data_db6f95b21d2b97fba1eae9c8d0f2ed09
#
_entry.id   db6f95b21d2b97fba1eae9c8d0f2ed09
#
_cell.length_a   1.000
_cell.length_b   1.000
_cell.length_c   1.000
_cell.angle_alpha   90.00
_cell.angle_beta   90.00
_cell.angle_gamma   90.00
#
_symmetry.space_group_name_H-M   'P 1'
#
loop_
_entity.id
_entity.type
_entity.pdbx_description
1 polymer ?
#
loop_
_entity_poly.entity_id
_entity_poly.type
_entity_poly.pdbx_seq_one_letter_code
_entity_poly.pdbx_strand_id
1 'polypeptide(L)'
;MKIIVPVKRVVDYNVKIRVKADGSGVELANVKMSMNPFDEIAIEEALRLKEAGKATEVVAVSIGPAQAQETIRTALAMGADRGILVKVDGIVEPLAVAKILKGVVEAEEPGIVILGKQAIDDDANQTGQMLSALLGWSQATFASKVEIGDGNAKITREVDGGLQTIEAKMPLIITTDLRLNEPRYASLPNIMKAKKKPLDEKSAADFGVDTAPRLKVLSTVEPDTRKAGVKVGSVAELVDKLKNEAGVL
;
A
#
# COMPACT_ATOMS: atom_id res chain seq x y z
N MET A 1 -10.72 -2.00 19.25
CA MET A 1 -9.33 -1.57 19.02
C MET A 1 -9.25 -0.56 17.90
N LYS A 2 -8.16 0.23 17.83
CA LYS A 2 -7.86 1.13 16.72
C LYS A 2 -7.12 0.40 15.60
N ILE A 3 -7.38 0.75 14.35
CA ILE A 3 -6.63 0.29 13.16
C ILE A 3 -5.98 1.50 12.48
N ILE A 4 -4.68 1.41 12.19
CA ILE A 4 -3.98 2.38 11.35
C ILE A 4 -3.87 1.81 9.94
N VAL A 5 -4.15 2.65 8.94
CA VAL A 5 -4.01 2.30 7.53
C VAL A 5 -3.14 3.34 6.83
N PRO A 6 -1.88 3.03 6.59
CA PRO A 6 -1.03 3.83 5.70
C PRO A 6 -1.58 3.83 4.28
N VAL A 7 -1.62 4.99 3.64
CA VAL A 7 -2.09 5.17 2.26
C VAL A 7 -1.11 6.04 1.48
N LYS A 8 -0.69 5.58 0.31
CA LYS A 8 0.29 6.28 -0.54
C LYS A 8 -0.40 6.97 -1.71
N ARG A 9 0.00 8.21 -1.99
CA ARG A 9 -0.37 8.93 -3.21
C ARG A 9 0.56 8.51 -4.33
N VAL A 10 0.01 7.93 -5.39
CA VAL A 10 0.75 7.41 -6.56
C VAL A 10 0.14 7.93 -7.85
N VAL A 11 0.85 7.80 -8.98
CA VAL A 11 0.26 8.06 -10.29
C VAL A 11 -0.89 7.06 -10.52
N ASP A 12 -2.04 7.56 -11.00
CA ASP A 12 -3.20 6.73 -11.30
C ASP A 12 -2.83 5.66 -12.35
N TYR A 13 -3.20 4.42 -12.08
CA TYR A 13 -2.83 3.26 -12.92
C TYR A 13 -3.37 3.31 -14.36
N ASN A 14 -4.34 4.18 -14.64
CA ASN A 14 -4.83 4.41 -16.01
C ASN A 14 -3.98 5.42 -16.80
N VAL A 15 -3.03 6.09 -16.12
CA VAL A 15 -2.16 7.07 -16.78
C VAL A 15 -1.01 6.35 -17.47
N LYS A 16 -0.78 6.68 -18.74
CA LYS A 16 0.44 6.25 -19.42
C LYS A 16 1.63 7.04 -18.90
N ILE A 17 2.52 6.36 -18.18
CA ILE A 17 3.75 6.94 -17.64
C ILE A 17 4.66 7.39 -18.80
N ARG A 18 5.33 8.53 -18.60
CA ARG A 18 6.35 9.06 -19.51
C ARG A 18 7.62 9.36 -18.74
N VAL A 19 8.75 9.00 -19.31
CA VAL A 19 10.05 9.35 -18.78
C VAL A 19 10.39 10.78 -19.17
N LYS A 20 10.99 11.55 -18.25
CA LYS A 20 11.49 12.90 -18.54
C LYS A 20 12.59 12.85 -19.59
N ALA A 21 12.69 13.89 -20.43
CA ALA A 21 13.67 13.96 -21.50
C ALA A 21 15.12 13.85 -21.02
N ASP A 22 15.41 14.27 -19.79
CA ASP A 22 16.73 14.19 -19.18
C ASP A 22 17.02 12.83 -18.46
N GLY A 23 16.06 11.90 -18.47
CA GLY A 23 16.18 10.62 -17.81
C GLY A 23 16.21 10.67 -16.28
N SER A 24 15.89 11.82 -15.66
CA SER A 24 15.98 12.00 -14.20
C SER A 24 14.82 11.35 -13.43
N GLY A 25 13.84 10.78 -14.11
CA GLY A 25 12.66 10.18 -13.49
C GLY A 25 11.47 10.19 -14.43
N VAL A 26 10.27 9.99 -13.85
CA VAL A 26 9.00 10.05 -14.60
C VAL A 26 8.40 11.46 -14.54
N GLU A 27 7.64 11.81 -15.57
CA GLU A 27 6.92 13.07 -15.62
C GLU A 27 5.71 13.05 -14.70
N LEU A 28 5.68 13.95 -13.71
CA LEU A 28 4.60 14.05 -12.73
C LEU A 28 3.78 15.34 -12.85
N ALA A 29 4.21 16.29 -13.70
CA ALA A 29 3.49 17.55 -13.88
C ALA A 29 2.14 17.31 -14.56
N ASN A 30 1.06 17.80 -13.93
CA ASN A 30 -0.31 17.67 -14.44
C ASN A 30 -0.78 16.23 -14.69
N VAL A 31 -0.19 15.27 -13.98
CA VAL A 31 -0.56 13.86 -14.04
C VAL A 31 -1.61 13.57 -12.96
N LYS A 32 -2.65 12.82 -13.32
CA LYS A 32 -3.65 12.36 -12.36
C LYS A 32 -2.98 11.47 -11.31
N MET A 33 -3.20 11.78 -10.05
CA MET A 33 -2.75 11.00 -8.91
C MET A 33 -3.95 10.34 -8.21
N SER A 34 -3.73 9.19 -7.60
CA SER A 34 -4.74 8.43 -6.85
C SER A 34 -4.16 7.79 -5.60
N MET A 35 -5.00 7.15 -4.80
CA MET A 35 -4.55 6.23 -3.77
C MET A 35 -3.96 4.98 -4.43
N ASN A 36 -2.89 4.44 -3.85
CA ASN A 36 -2.34 3.14 -4.26
C ASN A 36 -3.44 2.06 -4.17
N PRO A 37 -3.68 1.25 -5.23
CA PRO A 37 -4.75 0.25 -5.24
C PRO A 37 -4.68 -0.77 -4.09
N PHE A 38 -3.49 -1.17 -3.67
CA PHE A 38 -3.33 -2.08 -2.53
C PHE A 38 -3.74 -1.42 -1.20
N ASP A 39 -3.60 -0.09 -1.09
CA ASP A 39 -4.01 0.65 0.11
C ASP A 39 -5.52 0.87 0.13
N GLU A 40 -6.19 0.95 -1.03
CA GLU A 40 -7.66 0.92 -1.12
C GLU A 40 -8.22 -0.38 -0.54
N ILE A 41 -7.59 -1.53 -0.84
CA ILE A 41 -7.91 -2.83 -0.25
C ILE A 41 -7.72 -2.80 1.28
N ALA A 42 -6.63 -2.17 1.75
CA ALA A 42 -6.34 -2.06 3.18
C ALA A 42 -7.39 -1.21 3.93
N ILE A 43 -7.81 -0.07 3.36
CA ILE A 43 -8.89 0.76 3.90
C ILE A 43 -10.20 -0.02 3.96
N GLU A 44 -10.56 -0.70 2.87
CA GLU A 44 -11.79 -1.50 2.81
C GLU A 44 -11.80 -2.57 3.90
N GLU A 45 -10.69 -3.28 4.10
CA GLU A 45 -10.61 -4.32 5.13
C GLU A 45 -10.76 -3.74 6.54
N ALA A 46 -10.07 -2.62 6.82
CA ALA A 46 -10.20 -1.93 8.10
C ALA A 46 -11.65 -1.49 8.38
N LEU A 47 -12.37 -1.02 7.36
CA LEU A 47 -13.78 -0.63 7.48
C LEU A 47 -14.68 -1.83 7.72
N ARG A 48 -14.47 -2.96 7.02
CA ARG A 48 -15.21 -4.21 7.25
C ARG A 48 -15.00 -4.74 8.67
N LEU A 49 -13.77 -4.70 9.18
CA LEU A 49 -13.47 -5.07 10.56
C LEU A 49 -14.18 -4.15 11.56
N LYS A 50 -14.25 -2.85 11.28
CA LYS A 50 -15.01 -1.90 12.11
C LYS A 50 -16.51 -2.17 12.07
N GLU A 51 -17.09 -2.40 10.91
CA GLU A 51 -18.51 -2.74 10.74
C GLU A 51 -18.88 -4.06 11.44
N ALA A 52 -17.93 -5.02 11.48
CA ALA A 52 -18.07 -6.27 12.23
C ALA A 52 -17.84 -6.11 13.76
N GLY A 53 -17.64 -4.89 14.26
CA GLY A 53 -17.42 -4.61 15.68
C GLY A 53 -16.04 -5.03 16.22
N LYS A 54 -15.10 -5.40 15.35
CA LYS A 54 -13.73 -5.79 15.72
C LYS A 54 -12.80 -4.59 15.91
N ALA A 55 -13.16 -3.44 15.34
CA ALA A 55 -12.44 -2.18 15.52
C ALA A 55 -13.40 -1.06 15.95
N THR A 56 -12.87 -0.07 16.64
CA THR A 56 -13.62 1.12 17.11
C THR A 56 -13.28 2.35 16.29
N GLU A 57 -12.06 2.42 15.75
CA GLU A 57 -11.57 3.58 15.00
C GLU A 57 -10.64 3.13 13.86
N VAL A 58 -10.76 3.77 12.69
CA VAL A 58 -9.88 3.61 11.53
C VAL A 58 -9.20 4.95 11.25
N VAL A 59 -7.88 4.97 11.32
CA VAL A 59 -7.05 6.17 11.09
C VAL A 59 -6.25 5.99 9.81
N ALA A 60 -6.48 6.84 8.82
CA ALA A 60 -5.69 6.87 7.59
C ALA A 60 -4.43 7.72 7.79
N VAL A 61 -3.27 7.22 7.38
CA VAL A 61 -1.98 7.93 7.50
C VAL A 61 -1.34 8.05 6.13
N SER A 62 -0.88 9.23 5.75
CA SER A 62 -0.07 9.40 4.54
C SER A 62 1.21 10.16 4.84
N ILE A 63 2.31 9.73 4.24
CA ILE A 63 3.63 10.37 4.35
C ILE A 63 4.00 10.90 2.97
N GLY A 64 4.23 12.19 2.85
CA GLY A 64 4.55 12.81 1.56
C GLY A 64 4.26 14.32 1.54
N PRO A 65 4.24 14.92 0.35
CA PRO A 65 4.00 16.35 0.20
C PRO A 65 2.56 16.73 0.64
N ALA A 66 2.30 18.01 0.79
CA ALA A 66 0.99 18.52 1.23
C ALA A 66 -0.20 17.96 0.42
N GLN A 67 0.01 17.68 -0.87
CA GLN A 67 -1.02 17.10 -1.75
C GLN A 67 -1.40 15.65 -1.36
N ALA A 68 -0.60 14.95 -0.54
CA ALA A 68 -0.95 13.62 -0.04
C ALA A 68 -2.21 13.65 0.86
N GLN A 69 -2.62 14.83 1.36
CA GLN A 69 -3.92 14.99 2.02
C GLN A 69 -5.12 14.57 1.15
N GLU A 70 -5.02 14.68 -0.19
CA GLU A 70 -6.10 14.27 -1.10
C GLU A 70 -6.37 12.76 -0.99
N THR A 71 -5.32 11.96 -0.87
CA THR A 71 -5.41 10.51 -0.65
C THR A 71 -6.05 10.19 0.69
N ILE A 72 -5.67 10.93 1.75
CA ILE A 72 -6.33 10.78 3.06
C ILE A 72 -7.82 11.16 2.94
N ARG A 73 -8.16 12.25 2.24
CA ARG A 73 -9.57 12.64 2.03
C ARG A 73 -10.36 11.56 1.30
N THR A 74 -9.73 10.81 0.37
CA THR A 74 -10.35 9.64 -0.27
C THR A 74 -10.63 8.54 0.76
N ALA A 75 -9.68 8.18 1.61
CA ALA A 75 -9.88 7.22 2.69
C ALA A 75 -11.00 7.64 3.67
N LEU A 76 -11.06 8.93 4.01
CA LEU A 76 -12.11 9.51 4.85
C LEU A 76 -13.48 9.44 4.17
N ALA A 77 -13.55 9.58 2.85
CA ALA A 77 -14.77 9.45 2.06
C ALA A 77 -15.23 7.99 1.94
N MET A 78 -14.32 7.02 1.92
CA MET A 78 -14.64 5.60 2.02
C MET A 78 -15.23 5.25 3.39
N GLY A 79 -14.81 5.93 4.47
CA GLY A 79 -15.37 5.69 5.79
C GLY A 79 -14.42 5.83 6.97
N ALA A 80 -13.12 6.01 6.76
CA ALA A 80 -12.15 6.23 7.83
C ALA A 80 -12.57 7.42 8.73
N ASP A 81 -12.21 7.39 10.00
CA ASP A 81 -12.71 8.35 10.99
C ASP A 81 -11.93 9.67 10.96
N ARG A 82 -10.62 9.58 10.93
CA ARG A 82 -9.71 10.73 10.84
C ARG A 82 -8.45 10.39 10.06
N GLY A 83 -7.65 11.41 9.77
CA GLY A 83 -6.41 11.26 9.04
C GLY A 83 -5.22 11.89 9.75
N ILE A 84 -4.03 11.39 9.43
CA ILE A 84 -2.75 11.99 9.82
C ILE A 84 -1.91 12.17 8.56
N LEU A 85 -1.51 13.40 8.27
CA LEU A 85 -0.56 13.72 7.22
C LEU A 85 0.81 13.99 7.84
N VAL A 86 1.79 13.16 7.52
CA VAL A 86 3.19 13.46 7.85
C VAL A 86 3.83 14.11 6.64
N LYS A 87 4.05 15.42 6.72
CA LYS A 87 4.62 16.19 5.62
C LYS A 87 6.10 15.91 5.44
N VAL A 88 6.44 15.46 4.25
CA VAL A 88 7.82 15.28 3.78
C VAL A 88 7.86 15.64 2.30
N ASP A 89 8.80 16.48 1.92
CA ASP A 89 9.03 16.82 0.51
C ASP A 89 10.01 15.83 -0.14
N GLY A 90 9.78 15.53 -1.42
CA GLY A 90 10.62 14.63 -2.19
C GLY A 90 10.30 13.15 -2.00
N ILE A 91 11.24 12.29 -2.40
CA ILE A 91 11.12 10.84 -2.33
C ILE A 91 11.53 10.37 -0.93
N VAL A 92 10.68 9.58 -0.29
CA VAL A 92 10.96 8.96 1.01
C VAL A 92 11.12 7.46 0.82
N GLU A 93 12.29 6.94 1.20
CA GLU A 93 12.59 5.52 1.07
C GLU A 93 11.80 4.66 2.09
N PRO A 94 11.52 3.37 1.78
CA PRO A 94 10.69 2.50 2.62
C PRO A 94 11.12 2.42 4.09
N LEU A 95 12.42 2.43 4.38
CA LEU A 95 12.92 2.40 5.76
C LEU A 95 12.60 3.68 6.53
N ALA A 96 12.71 4.84 5.89
CA ALA A 96 12.35 6.11 6.51
C ALA A 96 10.83 6.18 6.75
N VAL A 97 10.02 5.71 5.78
CA VAL A 97 8.57 5.55 5.94
C VAL A 97 8.24 4.64 7.12
N ALA A 98 8.88 3.47 7.23
CA ALA A 98 8.66 2.53 8.33
C ALA A 98 9.03 3.13 9.70
N LYS A 99 10.10 3.93 9.79
CA LYS A 99 10.48 4.65 11.02
C LYS A 99 9.46 5.73 11.41
N ILE A 100 8.94 6.48 10.46
CA ILE A 100 7.88 7.47 10.70
C ILE A 100 6.62 6.75 11.18
N LEU A 101 6.21 5.68 10.48
CA LEU A 101 5.05 4.88 10.87
C LEU A 101 5.21 4.27 12.26
N LYS A 102 6.44 3.85 12.65
CA LYS A 102 6.71 3.42 14.02
C LYS A 102 6.34 4.51 15.04
N GLY A 103 6.81 5.74 14.82
CA GLY A 103 6.47 6.86 15.71
C GLY A 103 4.95 7.16 15.75
N VAL A 104 4.26 7.05 14.61
CA VAL A 104 2.79 7.16 14.58
C VAL A 104 2.14 6.04 15.37
N VAL A 105 2.59 4.79 15.21
CA VAL A 105 2.06 3.63 15.93
C VAL A 105 2.27 3.77 17.44
N GLU A 106 3.43 4.22 17.88
CA GLU A 106 3.74 4.46 19.30
C GLU A 106 2.88 5.57 19.91
N ALA A 107 2.53 6.61 19.13
CA ALA A 107 1.65 7.69 19.59
C ALA A 107 0.16 7.31 19.58
N GLU A 108 -0.25 6.45 18.67
CA GLU A 108 -1.65 6.09 18.44
C GLU A 108 -2.09 4.80 19.13
N GLU A 109 -1.15 3.93 19.49
CA GLU A 109 -1.38 2.64 20.17
C GLU A 109 -2.47 1.77 19.49
N PRO A 110 -2.34 1.46 18.18
CA PRO A 110 -3.30 0.62 17.50
C PRO A 110 -3.14 -0.86 17.86
N GLY A 111 -4.20 -1.64 17.70
CA GLY A 111 -4.09 -3.09 17.77
C GLY A 111 -3.58 -3.73 16.48
N ILE A 112 -3.80 -3.09 15.33
CA ILE A 112 -3.39 -3.58 14.01
C ILE A 112 -2.99 -2.40 13.12
N VAL A 113 -1.99 -2.63 12.27
CA VAL A 113 -1.71 -1.79 11.10
C VAL A 113 -1.99 -2.63 9.86
N ILE A 114 -2.82 -2.13 8.96
CA ILE A 114 -3.13 -2.76 7.68
C ILE A 114 -2.66 -1.84 6.57
N LEU A 115 -1.82 -2.32 5.66
CA LEU A 115 -1.30 -1.53 4.54
C LEU A 115 -1.21 -2.38 3.27
N GLY A 116 -1.17 -1.74 2.12
CA GLY A 116 -0.91 -2.43 0.86
C GLY A 116 0.41 -3.20 0.90
N LYS A 117 0.47 -4.37 0.27
CA LYS A 117 1.72 -5.15 0.21
C LYS A 117 2.84 -4.40 -0.50
N GLN A 118 2.50 -3.58 -1.47
CA GLN A 118 3.41 -2.79 -2.29
C GLN A 118 2.72 -1.53 -2.81
N ALA A 119 3.47 -0.58 -3.33
CA ALA A 119 2.96 0.56 -4.06
C ALA A 119 3.31 0.42 -5.55
N ILE A 120 2.38 0.79 -6.44
CA ILE A 120 2.52 0.57 -7.89
C ILE A 120 3.56 1.48 -8.57
N ASP A 121 4.12 2.43 -7.85
CA ASP A 121 5.14 3.35 -8.34
C ASP A 121 6.57 2.84 -8.17
N ASP A 122 6.84 2.06 -7.12
CA ASP A 122 8.19 1.56 -6.82
C ASP A 122 8.27 0.04 -6.62
N ASP A 123 7.14 -0.63 -6.42
CA ASP A 123 7.03 -2.07 -6.16
C ASP A 123 8.00 -2.62 -5.09
N ALA A 124 8.44 -1.76 -4.16
CA ALA A 124 9.48 -2.11 -3.19
C ALA A 124 9.07 -3.23 -2.23
N ASN A 125 7.79 -3.32 -1.85
CA ASN A 125 7.23 -4.38 -0.98
C ASN A 125 8.03 -4.60 0.32
N GLN A 126 8.44 -3.53 1.01
CA GLN A 126 9.33 -3.59 2.17
C GLN A 126 8.78 -2.91 3.43
N THR A 127 7.93 -1.89 3.28
CA THR A 127 7.53 -1.00 4.39
C THR A 127 6.87 -1.75 5.53
N GLY A 128 5.92 -2.64 5.25
CA GLY A 128 5.20 -3.40 6.28
C GLY A 128 6.12 -4.33 7.06
N GLN A 129 7.01 -5.04 6.39
CA GLN A 129 7.97 -5.96 7.00
C GLN A 129 9.00 -5.19 7.85
N MET A 130 9.49 -4.05 7.36
CA MET A 130 10.40 -3.18 8.12
C MET A 130 9.71 -2.61 9.37
N LEU A 131 8.44 -2.19 9.24
CA LEU A 131 7.65 -1.70 10.38
C LEU A 131 7.46 -2.78 11.44
N SER A 132 7.11 -4.00 11.03
CA SER A 132 6.99 -5.16 11.93
C SER A 132 8.29 -5.39 12.70
N ALA A 133 9.43 -5.41 12.02
CA ALA A 133 10.74 -5.60 12.63
C ALA A 133 11.10 -4.47 13.62
N LEU A 134 10.82 -3.21 13.27
CA LEU A 134 11.09 -2.04 14.11
C LEU A 134 10.23 -2.01 15.39
N LEU A 135 9.03 -2.55 15.34
CA LEU A 135 8.09 -2.64 16.48
C LEU A 135 8.25 -3.93 17.29
N GLY A 136 8.90 -4.96 16.73
CA GLY A 136 8.90 -6.31 17.30
C GLY A 136 7.52 -6.97 17.28
N TRP A 137 6.64 -6.57 16.35
CA TRP A 137 5.29 -7.09 16.21
C TRP A 137 5.25 -8.27 15.25
N SER A 138 4.21 -9.12 15.39
CA SER A 138 3.92 -10.13 14.40
C SER A 138 3.61 -9.51 13.03
N GLN A 139 3.86 -10.25 11.94
CA GLN A 139 3.47 -9.83 10.59
C GLN A 139 2.76 -10.93 9.83
N ALA A 140 1.81 -10.54 9.00
CA ALA A 140 1.14 -11.39 8.03
C ALA A 140 1.09 -10.68 6.67
N THR A 141 1.91 -11.14 5.73
CA THR A 141 2.08 -10.49 4.42
C THR A 141 1.24 -11.15 3.34
N PHE A 142 0.84 -10.37 2.32
CA PHE A 142 0.05 -10.84 1.16
C PHE A 142 -1.31 -11.43 1.54
N ALA A 143 -2.00 -10.82 2.51
CA ALA A 143 -3.27 -11.33 3.02
C ALA A 143 -4.36 -11.30 1.94
N SER A 144 -5.04 -12.45 1.77
CA SER A 144 -6.25 -12.61 0.96
C SER A 144 -7.48 -12.99 1.81
N LYS A 145 -7.31 -13.24 3.12
CA LYS A 145 -8.39 -13.37 4.10
C LYS A 145 -7.88 -13.00 5.48
N VAL A 146 -8.69 -12.26 6.25
CA VAL A 146 -8.37 -11.83 7.63
C VAL A 146 -9.54 -12.19 8.56
N GLU A 147 -9.26 -12.91 9.63
CA GLU A 147 -10.21 -13.27 10.68
C GLU A 147 -9.62 -12.88 12.04
N ILE A 148 -10.24 -11.89 12.70
CA ILE A 148 -9.77 -11.38 14.00
C ILE A 148 -10.43 -12.16 15.14
N GLY A 149 -9.60 -12.82 15.94
CA GLY A 149 -9.98 -13.52 17.18
C GLY A 149 -9.77 -12.67 18.43
N ASP A 150 -9.69 -13.34 19.58
CA ASP A 150 -9.41 -12.74 20.87
C ASP A 150 -7.89 -12.81 21.17
N GLY A 151 -7.20 -11.69 20.93
CA GLY A 151 -5.74 -11.56 21.09
C GLY A 151 -4.90 -12.16 19.98
N ASN A 152 -5.50 -12.76 18.95
CA ASN A 152 -4.83 -13.30 17.78
C ASN A 152 -5.62 -13.00 16.49
N ALA A 153 -5.02 -13.28 15.35
CA ALA A 153 -5.67 -13.22 14.05
C ALA A 153 -5.24 -14.41 13.19
N LYS A 154 -6.20 -14.95 12.43
CA LYS A 154 -5.96 -16.00 11.45
C LYS A 154 -5.97 -15.37 10.07
N ILE A 155 -4.86 -15.47 9.36
CA ILE A 155 -4.67 -14.81 8.07
C ILE A 155 -4.33 -15.85 7.01
N THR A 156 -5.08 -15.85 5.90
CA THR A 156 -4.73 -16.60 4.70
C THR A 156 -3.94 -15.68 3.76
N ARG A 157 -2.81 -16.17 3.29
CA ARG A 157 -1.82 -15.45 2.49
C ARG A 157 -1.68 -16.07 1.12
N GLU A 158 -1.46 -15.23 0.12
CA GLU A 158 -1.05 -15.65 -1.22
C GLU A 158 0.46 -15.96 -1.22
N VAL A 159 0.83 -17.17 -1.64
CA VAL A 159 2.23 -17.60 -1.81
C VAL A 159 2.38 -18.30 -3.16
N ASP A 160 3.59 -18.42 -3.69
CA ASP A 160 3.82 -18.98 -5.04
C ASP A 160 3.23 -20.40 -5.21
N GLY A 161 3.26 -21.22 -4.17
CA GLY A 161 2.69 -22.57 -4.18
C GLY A 161 1.18 -22.65 -3.91
N GLY A 162 0.48 -21.53 -3.73
CA GLY A 162 -0.96 -21.48 -3.43
C GLY A 162 -1.30 -20.62 -2.21
N LEU A 163 -2.08 -21.15 -1.28
CA LEU A 163 -2.53 -20.43 -0.08
C LEU A 163 -1.86 -20.99 1.18
N GLN A 164 -1.43 -20.09 2.05
CA GLN A 164 -0.94 -20.42 3.38
C GLN A 164 -1.78 -19.73 4.44
N THR A 165 -2.32 -20.49 5.39
CA THR A 165 -3.01 -19.89 6.54
C THR A 165 -2.11 -19.94 7.77
N ILE A 166 -1.93 -18.77 8.36
CA ILE A 166 -1.14 -18.59 9.59
C ILE A 166 -1.99 -18.00 10.71
N GLU A 167 -1.59 -18.24 11.94
CA GLU A 167 -2.13 -17.57 13.12
C GLU A 167 -1.04 -16.66 13.71
N ALA A 168 -1.38 -15.40 13.95
CA ALA A 168 -0.47 -14.39 14.44
C ALA A 168 -1.02 -13.73 15.72
N LYS A 169 -0.15 -13.48 16.70
CA LYS A 169 -0.52 -12.73 17.90
C LYS A 169 -0.67 -11.25 17.60
N MET A 170 -1.62 -10.61 18.26
CA MET A 170 -1.78 -9.16 18.24
C MET A 170 -0.88 -8.51 19.30
N PRO A 171 -0.41 -7.26 19.10
CA PRO A 171 -0.61 -6.45 17.91
C PRO A 171 0.17 -6.97 16.70
N LEU A 172 -0.32 -6.68 15.47
CA LEU A 172 0.31 -7.18 14.25
C LEU A 172 0.25 -6.21 13.07
N ILE A 173 1.13 -6.45 12.12
CA ILE A 173 1.16 -5.78 10.81
C ILE A 173 0.60 -6.73 9.76
N ILE A 174 -0.38 -6.27 8.99
CA ILE A 174 -0.96 -7.00 7.86
C ILE A 174 -0.64 -6.25 6.57
N THR A 175 -0.09 -6.94 5.58
CA THR A 175 -0.02 -6.38 4.22
C THR A 175 -1.02 -7.07 3.31
N THR A 176 -1.75 -6.29 2.50
CA THR A 176 -2.90 -6.79 1.74
C THR A 176 -2.55 -7.13 0.31
N ASP A 177 -3.07 -8.26 -0.18
CA ASP A 177 -3.13 -8.59 -1.59
C ASP A 177 -4.44 -8.07 -2.21
N LEU A 178 -4.49 -7.88 -3.53
CA LEU A 178 -5.69 -7.42 -4.26
C LEU A 178 -6.87 -8.41 -4.16
N ARG A 179 -6.61 -9.67 -3.81
CA ARG A 179 -7.62 -10.72 -3.66
C ARG A 179 -8.37 -10.68 -2.34
N LEU A 180 -7.95 -9.82 -1.40
CA LEU A 180 -8.56 -9.76 -0.05
C LEU A 180 -10.02 -9.32 -0.09
N ASN A 181 -10.31 -8.28 -0.85
CA ASN A 181 -11.64 -7.71 -0.98
C ASN A 181 -11.78 -6.86 -2.24
N GLU A 182 -12.98 -6.34 -2.47
CA GLU A 182 -13.26 -5.32 -3.48
C GLU A 182 -13.60 -4.01 -2.75
N PRO A 183 -12.82 -2.93 -2.97
CA PRO A 183 -13.05 -1.65 -2.31
C PRO A 183 -14.39 -1.01 -2.69
N ARG A 184 -15.05 -0.43 -1.70
CA ARG A 184 -16.29 0.34 -1.91
C ARG A 184 -16.03 1.67 -2.61
N TYR A 185 -16.98 2.12 -3.38
CA TYR A 185 -16.97 3.49 -3.91
C TYR A 185 -17.46 4.48 -2.86
N ALA A 186 -16.76 5.62 -2.77
CA ALA A 186 -17.22 6.73 -1.94
C ALA A 186 -18.45 7.39 -2.57
N SER A 187 -19.55 7.50 -1.82
CA SER A 187 -20.73 8.24 -2.26
C SER A 187 -20.50 9.75 -2.21
N LEU A 188 -21.19 10.52 -3.06
CA LEU A 188 -21.09 11.97 -3.06
C LEU A 188 -21.33 12.61 -1.67
N PRO A 189 -22.33 12.21 -0.89
CA PRO A 189 -22.52 12.69 0.47
C PRO A 189 -21.30 12.41 1.38
N ASN A 190 -20.66 11.24 1.24
CA ASN A 190 -19.49 10.88 2.02
C ASN A 190 -18.25 11.71 1.63
N ILE A 191 -18.08 12.01 0.35
CA ILE A 191 -17.03 12.94 -0.13
C ILE A 191 -17.21 14.33 0.51
N MET A 192 -18.43 14.83 0.58
CA MET A 192 -18.72 16.11 1.21
C MET A 192 -18.45 16.10 2.73
N LYS A 193 -18.83 15.02 3.42
CA LYS A 193 -18.54 14.83 4.85
C LYS A 193 -17.05 14.69 5.12
N ALA A 194 -16.31 14.02 4.25
CA ALA A 194 -14.87 13.81 4.39
C ALA A 194 -14.07 15.11 4.47
N LYS A 195 -14.54 16.18 3.80
CA LYS A 195 -13.90 17.50 3.87
C LYS A 195 -13.86 18.09 5.29
N LYS A 196 -14.79 17.70 6.16
CA LYS A 196 -14.93 18.19 7.54
C LYS A 196 -14.35 17.24 8.58
N LYS A 197 -13.98 16.00 8.19
CA LYS A 197 -13.36 15.03 9.13
C LYS A 197 -11.99 15.52 9.58
N PRO A 198 -11.58 15.21 10.84
CA PRO A 198 -10.28 15.61 11.36
C PRO A 198 -9.13 15.11 10.50
N LEU A 199 -8.14 15.97 10.32
CA LEU A 199 -6.88 15.68 9.66
C LEU A 199 -5.78 16.40 10.40
N ASP A 200 -4.93 15.66 11.09
CA ASP A 200 -3.79 16.16 11.83
C ASP A 200 -2.57 16.23 10.90
N GLU A 201 -1.83 17.33 10.99
CA GLU A 201 -0.59 17.50 10.25
C GLU A 201 0.61 17.37 11.19
N LYS A 202 1.58 16.57 10.77
CA LYS A 202 2.86 16.32 11.44
C LYS A 202 4.00 16.49 10.45
N SER A 203 5.22 16.47 10.94
CA SER A 203 6.45 16.41 10.15
C SER A 203 7.26 15.17 10.53
N ALA A 204 8.21 14.76 9.69
CA ALA A 204 9.13 13.68 10.03
C ALA A 204 9.99 14.00 11.27
N ALA A 205 10.28 15.29 11.49
CA ALA A 205 11.03 15.77 12.65
C ALA A 205 10.27 15.54 13.97
N ASP A 206 8.94 15.56 13.97
CA ASP A 206 8.12 15.27 15.17
C ASP A 206 8.34 13.82 15.66
N PHE A 207 8.83 12.95 14.80
CA PHE A 207 9.17 11.55 15.10
C PHE A 207 10.69 11.31 15.16
N GLY A 208 11.51 12.36 15.05
CA GLY A 208 12.97 12.25 15.08
C GLY A 208 13.56 11.46 13.90
N VAL A 209 12.89 11.41 12.75
CA VAL A 209 13.31 10.61 11.61
C VAL A 209 14.01 11.48 10.57
N ASP A 210 15.23 11.07 10.20
CA ASP A 210 15.95 11.58 9.04
C ASP A 210 15.39 10.91 7.78
N THR A 211 14.92 11.73 6.84
CA THR A 211 14.36 11.30 5.55
C THR A 211 15.31 11.48 4.37
N ALA A 212 16.57 11.85 4.62
CA ALA A 212 17.57 11.99 3.57
C ALA A 212 17.70 10.67 2.78
N PRO A 213 17.65 10.71 1.43
CA PRO A 213 17.74 9.52 0.61
C PRO A 213 19.14 8.91 0.71
N ARG A 214 19.22 7.57 0.75
CA ARG A 214 20.46 6.79 0.75
C ARG A 214 20.80 6.25 -0.63
N LEU A 215 19.81 6.25 -1.53
CA LEU A 215 19.95 5.81 -2.92
C LEU A 215 19.88 7.02 -3.84
N LYS A 216 20.61 6.96 -4.95
CA LYS A 216 20.55 7.94 -6.03
C LYS A 216 20.13 7.21 -7.30
N VAL A 217 19.00 7.61 -7.88
CA VAL A 217 18.60 7.16 -9.22
C VAL A 217 19.57 7.79 -10.24
N LEU A 218 20.27 6.97 -11.00
CA LEU A 218 21.24 7.42 -11.99
C LEU A 218 20.58 7.72 -13.33
N SER A 219 19.63 6.88 -13.74
CA SER A 219 18.85 7.08 -14.97
C SER A 219 17.53 6.33 -14.90
N THR A 220 16.54 6.85 -15.61
CA THR A 220 15.24 6.21 -15.82
C THR A 220 15.02 6.12 -17.32
N VAL A 221 14.67 4.94 -17.82
CA VAL A 221 14.40 4.67 -19.24
C VAL A 221 13.08 3.93 -19.40
N GLU A 222 12.44 4.09 -20.56
CA GLU A 222 11.29 3.25 -20.88
C GLU A 222 11.74 1.79 -21.11
N PRO A 223 10.91 0.80 -20.73
CA PRO A 223 11.24 -0.59 -21.03
C PRO A 223 11.27 -0.83 -22.55
N ASP A 224 12.11 -1.77 -22.95
CA ASP A 224 12.21 -2.17 -24.35
C ASP A 224 10.85 -2.63 -24.90
N THR A 225 10.60 -2.32 -26.18
CA THR A 225 9.37 -2.73 -26.86
C THR A 225 9.34 -4.24 -27.00
N ARG A 226 8.34 -4.88 -26.41
CA ARG A 226 8.16 -6.34 -26.57
C ARG A 226 7.83 -6.66 -28.03
N LYS A 227 8.52 -7.66 -28.59
CA LYS A 227 8.16 -8.23 -29.90
C LYS A 227 6.77 -8.86 -29.84
N ALA A 228 6.05 -8.80 -30.96
CA ALA A 228 4.78 -9.50 -31.07
C ALA A 228 4.99 -11.01 -30.83
N GLY A 229 4.04 -11.62 -30.14
CA GLY A 229 4.06 -13.07 -29.94
C GLY A 229 3.79 -13.82 -31.26
N VAL A 230 4.12 -15.09 -31.27
CA VAL A 230 3.84 -16.00 -32.39
C VAL A 230 2.53 -16.76 -32.11
N LYS A 231 1.61 -16.73 -33.07
CA LYS A 231 0.42 -17.59 -32.99
C LYS A 231 0.79 -19.00 -33.36
N VAL A 232 0.40 -19.97 -32.55
CA VAL A 232 0.62 -21.39 -32.77
C VAL A 232 -0.66 -22.08 -33.23
N GLY A 233 -0.54 -23.13 -34.02
CA GLY A 233 -1.67 -23.84 -34.59
C GLY A 233 -2.26 -24.92 -33.68
N SER A 234 -1.54 -25.35 -32.65
CA SER A 234 -1.98 -26.40 -31.74
C SER A 234 -1.36 -26.30 -30.36
N VAL A 235 -1.96 -26.98 -29.38
CA VAL A 235 -1.41 -27.13 -28.02
C VAL A 235 -0.07 -27.86 -28.03
N ALA A 236 0.10 -28.88 -28.88
CA ALA A 236 1.36 -29.61 -29.00
C ALA A 236 2.49 -28.71 -29.47
N GLU A 237 2.26 -27.84 -30.47
CA GLU A 237 3.22 -26.85 -30.93
C GLU A 237 3.54 -25.81 -29.84
N LEU A 238 2.54 -25.36 -29.04
CA LEU A 238 2.78 -24.47 -27.91
C LEU A 238 3.72 -25.11 -26.88
N VAL A 239 3.43 -26.35 -26.49
CA VAL A 239 4.26 -27.08 -25.51
C VAL A 239 5.69 -27.27 -26.03
N ASP A 240 5.82 -27.64 -27.32
CA ASP A 240 7.14 -27.80 -27.94
C ASP A 240 7.95 -26.50 -27.92
N LYS A 241 7.35 -25.38 -28.30
CA LYS A 241 8.00 -24.06 -28.26
C LYS A 241 8.35 -23.61 -26.86
N LEU A 242 7.46 -23.81 -25.88
CA LEU A 242 7.73 -23.47 -24.47
C LEU A 242 8.87 -24.29 -23.90
N LYS A 243 8.95 -25.57 -24.27
CA LYS A 243 10.00 -26.50 -23.79
C LYS A 243 11.33 -26.30 -24.51
N ASN A 244 11.33 -26.26 -25.83
CA ASN A 244 12.55 -26.37 -26.63
C ASN A 244 13.09 -25.02 -27.11
N GLU A 245 12.23 -23.97 -27.30
CA GLU A 245 12.66 -22.64 -27.71
C GLU A 245 12.76 -21.67 -26.51
N ALA A 246 11.73 -21.64 -25.64
CA ALA A 246 11.69 -20.72 -24.51
C ALA A 246 12.35 -21.27 -23.23
N GLY A 247 12.46 -22.59 -23.08
CA GLY A 247 13.09 -23.22 -21.92
C GLY A 247 12.36 -22.96 -20.58
N VAL A 248 11.03 -22.83 -20.64
CA VAL A 248 10.20 -22.53 -19.45
C VAL A 248 9.36 -23.71 -18.97
N LEU A 249 9.46 -24.86 -19.63
CA LEU A 249 8.86 -26.14 -19.27
C LEU A 249 9.94 -27.23 -19.17
#